data_5106521f7126695ef8b313955340b673
#
_entry.id   5106521f7126695ef8b313955340b673
#
_cell.length_a   1.000
_cell.length_b   1.000
_cell.length_c   1.000
_cell.angle_alpha   90.00
_cell.angle_beta   90.00
_cell.angle_gamma   90.00
#
_symmetry.space_group_name_H-M   'P 1'
#
loop_
_entity.id
_entity.type
_entity.pdbx_description
1 polymer ?
#
loop_
_entity_poly.entity_id
_entity_poly.type
_entity_poly.pdbx_seq_one_letter_code
_entity_poly.pdbx_strand_id
1 'polypeptide(L)'
;RPCDSRIEVLRYEHGDHQLTGVHSQTKEVDEWIRRSEKVAELAISLKQRGWAPDVMLAHPGWGEAMLLRQVFPGSPLIIWPELWLKAKHLGLDGEQQISVQQMHYLRTKNWLVDGAMADATIAVLPTRYQANSFPARWRNKIRVIHEGVPETLLALPRLLQLALGNGITLGPEVPVVTFISRNLEPMRGFPTFMRALPALLRHHPEVQIVVVGGDEVSYSSAPDNEKSWRQVMLKELKDQFDPQRVHLFGR
;
A
#
# COMPACT_ATOMS: atom_id res chain seq x y z
N ARG A 1 10.84 1.40 -17.25
CA ARG A 1 12.06 0.58 -17.12
C ARG A 1 12.02 -0.48 -18.20
N PRO A 2 13.15 -0.84 -18.84
CA PRO A 2 13.17 -1.96 -19.77
C PRO A 2 12.75 -3.23 -19.03
N CYS A 3 11.74 -3.93 -19.56
CA CYS A 3 11.39 -5.26 -19.11
C CYS A 3 12.42 -6.27 -19.61
N ASP A 4 12.58 -7.36 -18.88
CA ASP A 4 13.32 -8.53 -19.34
C ASP A 4 12.72 -8.99 -20.69
N SER A 5 13.54 -9.33 -21.67
CA SER A 5 13.10 -9.74 -23.02
C SER A 5 12.18 -10.98 -23.05
N ARG A 6 12.13 -11.72 -21.93
CA ARG A 6 11.24 -12.88 -21.75
C ARG A 6 9.82 -12.47 -21.29
N ILE A 7 9.60 -11.17 -21.00
CA ILE A 7 8.31 -10.66 -20.52
C ILE A 7 7.64 -9.87 -21.64
N GLU A 8 6.49 -10.35 -22.09
CA GLU A 8 5.58 -9.58 -22.94
C GLU A 8 4.68 -8.73 -22.08
N VAL A 9 4.65 -7.40 -22.32
CA VAL A 9 3.81 -6.46 -21.60
C VAL A 9 2.62 -6.07 -22.46
N LEU A 10 1.44 -6.52 -22.08
CA LEU A 10 0.18 -6.09 -22.69
C LEU A 10 -0.39 -4.93 -21.88
N ARG A 11 -0.74 -3.84 -22.57
CA ARG A 11 -1.32 -2.65 -21.96
C ARG A 11 -2.78 -2.52 -22.35
N TYR A 12 -3.59 -2.01 -21.43
CA TYR A 12 -4.97 -1.64 -21.67
C TYR A 12 -5.22 -0.22 -21.18
N GLU A 13 -6.21 0.43 -21.80
CA GLU A 13 -6.70 1.74 -21.39
C GLU A 13 -8.14 1.58 -20.89
N HIS A 14 -8.48 2.22 -19.80
CA HIS A 14 -9.82 2.14 -19.21
C HIS A 14 -10.51 3.50 -19.11
N GLY A 15 -9.87 4.59 -19.56
CA GLY A 15 -10.44 5.94 -19.57
C GLY A 15 -10.94 6.46 -18.21
N ASP A 16 -10.84 7.75 -17.99
CA ASP A 16 -11.46 8.40 -16.82
C ASP A 16 -12.95 8.62 -17.09
N HIS A 17 -13.81 8.02 -16.27
CA HIS A 17 -15.25 8.22 -16.33
C HIS A 17 -15.73 8.97 -15.10
N GLN A 18 -16.29 10.17 -15.33
CA GLN A 18 -16.91 10.94 -14.25
C GLN A 18 -18.37 10.51 -14.08
N LEU A 19 -18.63 9.71 -13.05
CA LEU A 19 -19.98 9.40 -12.60
C LEU A 19 -20.50 10.54 -11.74
N THR A 20 -21.64 11.13 -12.12
CA THR A 20 -22.32 12.16 -11.35
C THR A 20 -23.60 11.61 -10.74
N GLY A 21 -24.01 12.14 -9.58
CA GLY A 21 -25.27 11.73 -8.93
C GLY A 21 -25.29 10.32 -8.33
N VAL A 22 -24.13 9.63 -8.25
CA VAL A 22 -24.01 8.30 -7.65
C VAL A 22 -23.26 8.34 -6.33
N HIS A 23 -23.48 7.36 -5.48
CA HIS A 23 -22.76 7.24 -4.22
C HIS A 23 -21.25 7.04 -4.46
N SER A 24 -20.40 7.64 -3.61
CA SER A 24 -18.93 7.60 -3.78
C SER A 24 -18.36 6.19 -3.89
N GLN A 25 -18.91 5.23 -3.15
CA GLN A 25 -18.49 3.82 -3.21
C GLN A 25 -18.82 3.16 -4.56
N THR A 26 -19.85 3.60 -5.26
CA THR A 26 -20.23 3.07 -6.58
C THR A 26 -19.21 3.45 -7.64
N LYS A 27 -18.58 4.62 -7.52
CA LYS A 27 -17.53 5.05 -8.45
C LYS A 27 -16.36 4.06 -8.49
N GLU A 28 -15.95 3.60 -7.34
CA GLU A 28 -14.84 2.65 -7.24
C GLU A 28 -15.23 1.26 -7.80
N VAL A 29 -16.46 0.81 -7.54
CA VAL A 29 -16.98 -0.44 -8.11
C VAL A 29 -17.08 -0.36 -9.64
N ASP A 30 -17.53 0.78 -10.19
CA ASP A 30 -17.55 1.01 -11.63
C ASP A 30 -16.15 0.89 -12.25
N GLU A 31 -15.14 1.49 -11.62
CA GLU A 31 -13.75 1.36 -12.07
C GLU A 31 -13.27 -0.10 -12.06
N TRP A 32 -13.59 -0.88 -11.04
CA TRP A 32 -13.23 -2.30 -10.99
C TRP A 32 -13.84 -3.09 -12.13
N ILE A 33 -15.12 -2.83 -12.42
CA ILE A 33 -15.84 -3.49 -13.52
C ILE A 33 -15.17 -3.14 -14.87
N ARG A 34 -14.95 -1.87 -15.14
CA ARG A 34 -14.32 -1.42 -16.39
C ARG A 34 -12.93 -1.97 -16.61
N ARG A 35 -12.11 -2.03 -15.55
CA ARG A 35 -10.78 -2.64 -15.62
C ARG A 35 -10.88 -4.13 -15.90
N SER A 36 -11.80 -4.82 -15.22
CA SER A 36 -11.99 -6.25 -15.42
C SER A 36 -12.43 -6.59 -16.84
N GLU A 37 -13.32 -5.77 -17.45
CA GLU A 37 -13.74 -5.90 -18.84
C GLU A 37 -12.55 -5.80 -19.80
N LYS A 38 -11.70 -4.77 -19.63
CA LYS A 38 -10.52 -4.59 -20.49
C LYS A 38 -9.52 -5.71 -20.38
N VAL A 39 -9.26 -6.18 -19.18
CA VAL A 39 -8.38 -7.34 -18.96
C VAL A 39 -8.98 -8.61 -19.54
N ALA A 40 -10.28 -8.83 -19.39
CA ALA A 40 -10.96 -9.98 -19.96
C ALA A 40 -10.95 -9.96 -21.51
N GLU A 41 -11.18 -8.80 -22.13
CA GLU A 41 -11.09 -8.63 -23.58
C GLU A 41 -9.70 -9.03 -24.11
N LEU A 42 -8.63 -8.58 -23.45
CA LEU A 42 -7.26 -8.98 -23.78
C LEU A 42 -7.04 -10.48 -23.59
N ALA A 43 -7.48 -11.01 -22.45
CA ALA A 43 -7.34 -12.44 -22.15
C ALA A 43 -8.11 -13.32 -23.15
N ILE A 44 -9.31 -12.93 -23.55
CA ILE A 44 -10.10 -13.61 -24.61
C ILE A 44 -9.36 -13.57 -25.95
N SER A 45 -8.79 -12.43 -26.30
CA SER A 45 -8.01 -12.28 -27.55
C SER A 45 -6.78 -13.21 -27.57
N LEU A 46 -6.09 -13.38 -26.43
CA LEU A 46 -5.01 -14.34 -26.28
C LEU A 46 -5.50 -15.78 -26.47
N LYS A 47 -6.61 -16.13 -25.82
CA LYS A 47 -7.22 -17.46 -25.91
C LYS A 47 -7.65 -17.79 -27.35
N GLN A 48 -8.21 -16.84 -28.08
CA GLN A 48 -8.58 -17.01 -29.49
C GLN A 48 -7.38 -17.27 -30.41
N ARG A 49 -6.21 -16.77 -30.03
CA ARG A 49 -4.93 -17.04 -30.71
C ARG A 49 -4.28 -18.37 -30.31
N GLY A 50 -4.98 -19.17 -29.50
CA GLY A 50 -4.50 -20.47 -29.04
C GLY A 50 -3.58 -20.43 -27.82
N TRP A 51 -3.44 -19.25 -27.17
CA TRP A 51 -2.62 -19.11 -25.98
C TRP A 51 -3.46 -19.32 -24.70
N ALA A 52 -2.91 -20.03 -23.74
CA ALA A 52 -3.47 -20.16 -22.39
C ALA A 52 -2.33 -20.18 -21.36
N PRO A 53 -2.51 -19.57 -20.19
CA PRO A 53 -1.49 -19.58 -19.16
C PRO A 53 -1.44 -20.91 -18.42
N ASP A 54 -0.24 -21.40 -18.10
CA ASP A 54 -0.05 -22.54 -17.17
C ASP A 54 -0.46 -22.15 -15.75
N VAL A 55 -0.27 -20.89 -15.37
CA VAL A 55 -0.66 -20.30 -14.08
C VAL A 55 -0.93 -18.82 -14.23
N MET A 56 -1.92 -18.32 -13.50
CA MET A 56 -2.21 -16.90 -13.41
C MET A 56 -1.81 -16.37 -12.02
N LEU A 57 -1.12 -15.23 -11.96
CA LEU A 57 -0.88 -14.47 -10.74
C LEU A 57 -1.51 -13.11 -10.87
N ALA A 58 -2.41 -12.75 -9.95
CA ALA A 58 -3.15 -11.50 -10.03
C ALA A 58 -3.27 -10.80 -8.67
N HIS A 59 -3.23 -9.46 -8.73
CA HIS A 59 -3.59 -8.60 -7.59
C HIS A 59 -5.07 -8.26 -7.70
N PRO A 60 -5.93 -8.62 -6.72
CA PRO A 60 -7.37 -8.44 -6.86
C PRO A 60 -7.88 -7.03 -6.53
N GLY A 61 -7.05 -6.15 -5.98
CA GLY A 61 -7.49 -4.88 -5.37
C GLY A 61 -8.00 -3.81 -6.34
N TRP A 62 -7.84 -4.01 -7.66
CA TRP A 62 -8.17 -3.02 -8.68
C TRP A 62 -9.19 -3.51 -9.72
N GLY A 63 -9.67 -4.75 -9.58
CA GLY A 63 -10.67 -5.36 -10.47
C GLY A 63 -10.12 -6.30 -11.53
N GLU A 64 -8.84 -6.22 -11.89
CA GLU A 64 -8.23 -6.98 -13.00
C GLU A 64 -8.40 -8.51 -12.87
N ALA A 65 -8.49 -9.03 -11.66
CA ALA A 65 -8.63 -10.46 -11.39
C ALA A 65 -10.04 -11.01 -11.59
N MET A 66 -11.07 -10.14 -11.66
CA MET A 66 -12.48 -10.52 -11.53
C MET A 66 -12.97 -11.57 -12.55
N LEU A 67 -12.48 -11.51 -13.80
CA LEU A 67 -12.96 -12.37 -14.89
C LEU A 67 -11.92 -13.39 -15.39
N LEU A 68 -10.71 -13.40 -14.82
CA LEU A 68 -9.63 -14.27 -15.31
C LEU A 68 -9.98 -15.76 -15.20
N ARG A 69 -10.64 -16.17 -14.12
CA ARG A 69 -11.06 -17.56 -13.90
C ARG A 69 -12.12 -18.00 -14.89
N GLN A 70 -13.01 -17.09 -15.31
CA GLN A 70 -14.05 -17.38 -16.30
C GLN A 70 -13.43 -17.52 -17.71
N VAL A 71 -12.41 -16.72 -18.03
CA VAL A 71 -11.74 -16.81 -19.32
C VAL A 71 -10.87 -18.08 -19.41
N PHE A 72 -10.11 -18.39 -18.37
CA PHE A 72 -9.19 -19.54 -18.29
C PHE A 72 -9.56 -20.49 -17.15
N PRO A 73 -10.66 -21.25 -17.25
CA PRO A 73 -11.15 -22.08 -16.14
C PRO A 73 -10.20 -23.25 -15.80
N GLY A 74 -9.36 -23.70 -16.74
CA GLY A 74 -8.39 -24.74 -16.54
C GLY A 74 -7.09 -24.31 -15.87
N SER A 75 -6.79 -23.00 -15.86
CA SER A 75 -5.52 -22.49 -15.34
C SER A 75 -5.63 -22.14 -13.85
N PRO A 76 -4.70 -22.59 -12.99
CA PRO A 76 -4.66 -22.18 -11.59
C PRO A 76 -4.55 -20.66 -11.45
N LEU A 77 -5.36 -20.06 -10.55
CA LEU A 77 -5.30 -18.66 -10.22
C LEU A 77 -4.69 -18.47 -8.82
N ILE A 78 -3.55 -17.83 -8.76
CA ILE A 78 -2.90 -17.36 -7.56
C ILE A 78 -3.24 -15.88 -7.39
N ILE A 79 -3.75 -15.50 -6.24
CA ILE A 79 -4.00 -14.08 -5.95
C ILE A 79 -3.10 -13.57 -4.84
N TRP A 80 -2.82 -12.27 -4.88
CA TRP A 80 -2.08 -11.53 -3.86
C TRP A 80 -2.98 -10.44 -3.25
N PRO A 81 -3.86 -10.78 -2.29
CA PRO A 81 -4.95 -9.89 -1.85
C PRO A 81 -4.53 -8.89 -0.77
N GLU A 82 -3.27 -8.82 -0.40
CA GLU A 82 -2.66 -7.96 0.60
C GLU A 82 -3.29 -8.06 2.00
N LEU A 83 -4.52 -7.62 2.18
CA LEU A 83 -5.14 -7.49 3.50
C LEU A 83 -6.67 -7.60 3.42
N TRP A 84 -7.27 -8.30 4.39
CA TRP A 84 -8.70 -8.17 4.66
C TRP A 84 -8.93 -6.97 5.58
N LEU A 85 -9.59 -5.95 5.10
CA LEU A 85 -9.74 -4.70 5.82
C LEU A 85 -10.67 -4.84 7.04
N LYS A 86 -10.23 -4.26 8.16
CA LYS A 86 -10.97 -4.14 9.45
C LYS A 86 -10.89 -2.71 9.96
N ALA A 87 -11.75 -2.33 10.88
CA ALA A 87 -11.78 -0.98 11.47
C ALA A 87 -10.38 -0.50 11.94
N LYS A 88 -9.63 -1.35 12.60
CA LYS A 88 -8.25 -1.05 13.07
C LYS A 88 -7.27 -0.68 11.95
N HIS A 89 -7.59 -0.97 10.70
CA HIS A 89 -6.74 -0.64 9.54
C HIS A 89 -7.07 0.73 8.94
N LEU A 90 -8.03 1.47 9.51
CA LEU A 90 -8.41 2.81 9.03
C LEU A 90 -7.54 3.92 9.62
N GLY A 91 -6.54 3.58 10.44
CA GLY A 91 -5.67 4.57 11.10
C GLY A 91 -6.39 5.43 12.14
N LEU A 92 -7.49 4.93 12.69
CA LEU A 92 -8.23 5.61 13.74
C LEU A 92 -7.48 5.47 15.07
N ASP A 93 -7.32 6.58 15.77
CA ASP A 93 -6.71 6.60 17.10
C ASP A 93 -7.72 6.14 18.17
N GLY A 94 -7.35 5.11 18.92
CA GLY A 94 -8.05 4.72 20.14
C GLY A 94 -9.48 4.19 19.95
N GLU A 95 -10.42 4.71 20.77
CA GLU A 95 -11.82 4.25 20.88
C GLU A 95 -12.77 4.91 19.87
N GLN A 96 -12.26 5.51 18.81
CA GLN A 96 -13.12 6.17 17.81
C GLN A 96 -14.06 5.16 17.16
N GLN A 97 -15.35 5.46 17.25
CA GLN A 97 -16.38 4.66 16.56
C GLN A 97 -16.28 4.90 15.05
N ILE A 98 -16.31 3.80 14.29
CA ILE A 98 -16.33 3.88 12.82
C ILE A 98 -17.67 4.42 12.34
N SER A 99 -17.63 5.38 11.41
CA SER A 99 -18.84 5.92 10.78
C SER A 99 -19.51 4.90 9.85
N VAL A 100 -20.80 5.12 9.55
CA VAL A 100 -21.51 4.30 8.55
C VAL A 100 -20.80 4.29 7.20
N GLN A 101 -20.25 5.43 6.78
CA GLN A 101 -19.49 5.53 5.53
C GLN A 101 -18.22 4.66 5.57
N GLN A 102 -17.50 4.63 6.68
CA GLN A 102 -16.32 3.77 6.87
C GLN A 102 -16.71 2.29 6.92
N MET A 103 -17.85 1.95 7.52
CA MET A 103 -18.37 0.57 7.47
C MET A 103 -18.68 0.13 6.03
N HIS A 104 -19.32 0.98 5.23
CA HIS A 104 -19.56 0.71 3.82
C HIS A 104 -18.26 0.54 3.05
N TYR A 105 -17.29 1.43 3.24
CA TYR A 105 -15.97 1.34 2.61
C TYR A 105 -15.30 -0.02 2.88
N LEU A 106 -15.20 -0.42 4.15
CA LEU A 106 -14.64 -1.72 4.52
C LEU A 106 -15.39 -2.89 3.86
N ARG A 107 -16.72 -2.81 3.82
CA ARG A 107 -17.56 -3.85 3.23
C ARG A 107 -17.34 -3.97 1.73
N THR A 108 -17.33 -2.85 1.03
CA THR A 108 -17.16 -2.80 -0.44
C THR A 108 -15.77 -3.31 -0.84
N LYS A 109 -14.72 -2.84 -0.17
CA LYS A 109 -13.35 -3.32 -0.42
C LYS A 109 -13.22 -4.83 -0.21
N ASN A 110 -13.80 -5.35 0.87
CA ASN A 110 -13.74 -6.77 1.15
C ASN A 110 -14.59 -7.61 0.18
N TRP A 111 -15.61 -7.07 -0.47
CA TRP A 111 -16.36 -7.79 -1.51
C TRP A 111 -15.48 -8.18 -2.70
N LEU A 112 -14.67 -7.25 -3.18
CA LEU A 112 -13.76 -7.52 -4.30
C LEU A 112 -12.77 -8.63 -3.93
N VAL A 113 -12.20 -8.53 -2.74
CA VAL A 113 -11.28 -9.54 -2.21
C VAL A 113 -11.99 -10.89 -1.99
N ASP A 114 -13.21 -10.89 -1.48
CA ASP A 114 -13.99 -12.12 -1.22
C ASP A 114 -14.29 -12.88 -2.50
N GLY A 115 -14.72 -12.18 -3.55
CA GLY A 115 -14.92 -12.76 -4.88
C GLY A 115 -13.64 -13.36 -5.46
N ALA A 116 -12.54 -12.63 -5.39
CA ALA A 116 -11.25 -13.13 -5.84
C ALA A 116 -10.76 -14.35 -5.03
N MET A 117 -11.01 -14.38 -3.71
CA MET A 117 -10.73 -15.55 -2.87
C MET A 117 -11.58 -16.76 -3.25
N ALA A 118 -12.83 -16.55 -3.68
CA ALA A 118 -13.68 -17.65 -4.17
C ALA A 118 -13.11 -18.28 -5.43
N ASP A 119 -12.66 -17.47 -6.39
CA ASP A 119 -12.12 -17.91 -7.69
C ASP A 119 -10.69 -18.45 -7.59
N ALA A 120 -9.91 -18.01 -6.61
CA ALA A 120 -8.51 -18.38 -6.47
C ALA A 120 -8.30 -19.87 -6.14
N THR A 121 -7.26 -20.45 -6.72
CA THR A 121 -6.72 -21.74 -6.30
C THR A 121 -6.02 -21.60 -4.95
N ILE A 122 -5.14 -20.60 -4.82
CA ILE A 122 -4.50 -20.20 -3.57
C ILE A 122 -4.36 -18.68 -3.50
N ALA A 123 -4.21 -18.16 -2.28
CA ALA A 123 -3.85 -16.76 -2.02
C ALA A 123 -2.48 -16.71 -1.32
N VAL A 124 -1.59 -15.87 -1.81
CA VAL A 124 -0.27 -15.64 -1.22
C VAL A 124 -0.29 -14.33 -0.44
N LEU A 125 0.18 -14.37 0.78
CA LEU A 125 0.29 -13.21 1.67
C LEU A 125 1.70 -13.14 2.25
N PRO A 126 2.34 -11.96 2.29
CA PRO A 126 3.74 -11.87 2.70
C PRO A 126 3.96 -12.10 4.20
N THR A 127 2.95 -11.89 5.03
CA THR A 127 3.08 -11.99 6.49
C THR A 127 1.94 -12.74 7.16
N ARG A 128 2.23 -13.33 8.33
CA ARG A 128 1.19 -13.92 9.20
C ARG A 128 0.17 -12.89 9.69
N TYR A 129 0.59 -11.63 9.88
CA TYR A 129 -0.31 -10.54 10.26
C TYR A 129 -1.42 -10.35 9.21
N GLN A 130 -1.03 -10.29 7.93
CA GLN A 130 -1.96 -10.18 6.81
C GLN A 130 -2.86 -11.42 6.71
N ALA A 131 -2.28 -12.61 6.78
CA ALA A 131 -3.04 -13.88 6.75
C ALA A 131 -4.09 -13.96 7.87
N ASN A 132 -3.75 -13.52 9.08
CA ASN A 132 -4.65 -13.50 10.24
C ASN A 132 -5.76 -12.43 10.16
N SER A 133 -5.68 -11.50 9.20
CA SER A 133 -6.77 -10.55 8.95
C SER A 133 -7.98 -11.22 8.31
N PHE A 134 -7.77 -12.28 7.52
CA PHE A 134 -8.81 -12.95 6.73
C PHE A 134 -9.78 -13.78 7.58
N PRO A 135 -11.05 -13.91 7.14
CA PRO A 135 -12.01 -14.80 7.74
C PRO A 135 -11.55 -16.26 7.74
N ALA A 136 -11.98 -17.02 8.74
CA ALA A 136 -11.60 -18.43 8.91
C ALA A 136 -11.91 -19.31 7.68
N ARG A 137 -12.99 -18.99 6.93
CA ARG A 137 -13.38 -19.72 5.71
C ARG A 137 -12.32 -19.73 4.60
N TRP A 138 -11.38 -18.79 4.62
CA TRP A 138 -10.34 -18.66 3.58
C TRP A 138 -8.98 -19.24 3.98
N ARG A 139 -8.80 -19.69 5.24
CA ARG A 139 -7.50 -20.13 5.75
C ARG A 139 -6.86 -21.27 4.97
N ASN A 140 -7.67 -22.19 4.46
CA ASN A 140 -7.19 -23.34 3.69
C ASN A 140 -6.56 -22.94 2.34
N LYS A 141 -6.97 -21.82 1.76
CA LYS A 141 -6.42 -21.28 0.51
C LYS A 141 -5.18 -20.40 0.73
N ILE A 142 -4.94 -19.92 1.95
CA ILE A 142 -3.86 -18.97 2.22
C ILE A 142 -2.52 -19.67 2.39
N ARG A 143 -1.49 -19.10 1.75
CA ARG A 143 -0.07 -19.44 1.95
C ARG A 143 0.68 -18.19 2.35
N VAL A 144 1.49 -18.28 3.40
CA VAL A 144 2.35 -17.16 3.82
C VAL A 144 3.71 -17.34 3.17
N ILE A 145 4.00 -16.46 2.22
CA ILE A 145 5.27 -16.44 1.48
C ILE A 145 5.76 -15.00 1.45
N HIS A 146 6.89 -14.73 2.10
CA HIS A 146 7.49 -13.41 2.15
C HIS A 146 7.96 -12.96 0.76
N GLU A 147 7.87 -11.66 0.48
CA GLU A 147 8.24 -11.06 -0.83
C GLU A 147 9.72 -11.24 -1.17
N GLY A 148 10.54 -11.47 -0.18
CA GLY A 148 12.00 -11.50 -0.34
C GLY A 148 12.61 -10.10 -0.36
N VAL A 149 13.93 -10.09 -0.35
CA VAL A 149 14.76 -8.89 -0.54
C VAL A 149 15.85 -9.28 -1.54
N PRO A 150 16.10 -8.48 -2.58
CA PRO A 150 17.18 -8.77 -3.51
C PRO A 150 18.53 -8.85 -2.79
N GLU A 151 19.33 -9.88 -3.07
CA GLU A 151 20.66 -10.05 -2.46
C GLU A 151 21.56 -8.85 -2.70
N THR A 152 21.40 -8.19 -3.84
CA THR A 152 22.14 -6.95 -4.17
C THR A 152 21.89 -5.83 -3.17
N LEU A 153 20.73 -5.77 -2.53
CA LEU A 153 20.43 -4.80 -1.47
C LEU A 153 21.07 -5.20 -0.14
N LEU A 154 21.29 -6.49 0.10
CA LEU A 154 21.96 -6.98 1.31
C LEU A 154 23.46 -6.78 1.25
N ALA A 155 24.02 -6.73 0.05
CA ALA A 155 25.45 -6.55 -0.20
C ALA A 155 25.88 -5.08 -0.33
N LEU A 156 24.96 -4.12 -0.17
CA LEU A 156 25.31 -2.70 -0.23
C LEU A 156 26.32 -2.37 0.88
N PRO A 157 27.46 -1.72 0.53
CA PRO A 157 28.39 -1.26 1.53
C PRO A 157 27.70 -0.27 2.48
N ARG A 158 28.06 -0.31 3.76
CA ARG A 158 27.63 0.72 4.70
C ARG A 158 28.13 2.08 4.18
N LEU A 159 27.19 3.01 4.00
CA LEU A 159 27.55 4.37 3.68
C LEU A 159 28.40 4.93 4.82
N LEU A 160 29.59 5.44 4.50
CA LEU A 160 30.45 6.08 5.49
C LEU A 160 29.91 7.46 5.90
N GLN A 161 29.09 8.06 5.05
CA GLN A 161 28.48 9.37 5.29
C GLN A 161 27.11 9.46 4.62
N LEU A 162 26.17 10.11 5.30
CA LEU A 162 24.82 10.42 4.80
C LEU A 162 24.72 11.92 4.57
N ALA A 163 24.78 12.35 3.32
CA ALA A 163 24.53 13.74 2.94
C ALA A 163 23.03 14.03 2.87
N LEU A 164 22.55 15.00 3.63
CA LEU A 164 21.13 15.32 3.74
C LEU A 164 20.67 16.43 2.76
N GLY A 165 21.52 16.86 1.83
CA GLY A 165 21.14 17.83 0.79
C GLY A 165 21.00 19.28 1.26
N ASN A 166 20.97 19.55 2.54
CA ASN A 166 20.89 20.89 3.17
C ASN A 166 22.25 21.35 3.77
N GLY A 167 23.35 20.79 3.29
CA GLY A 167 24.69 21.05 3.79
C GLY A 167 25.07 20.23 5.03
N ILE A 168 24.17 19.42 5.56
CA ILE A 168 24.41 18.52 6.70
C ILE A 168 24.90 17.18 6.17
N THR A 169 26.01 16.69 6.72
CA THR A 169 26.52 15.33 6.47
C THR A 169 26.65 14.62 7.80
N LEU A 170 26.00 13.47 7.93
CA LEU A 170 26.07 12.61 9.11
C LEU A 170 27.10 11.51 8.88
N GLY A 171 28.05 11.39 9.79
CA GLY A 171 29.06 10.32 9.80
C GLY A 171 28.52 8.99 10.32
N PRO A 172 29.30 7.90 10.20
CA PRO A 172 28.87 6.57 10.61
C PRO A 172 28.71 6.43 12.14
N GLU A 173 29.31 7.33 12.90
CA GLU A 173 29.25 7.42 14.37
C GLU A 173 27.95 8.05 14.87
N VAL A 174 27.21 8.79 14.01
CA VAL A 174 25.98 9.46 14.39
C VAL A 174 24.79 8.49 14.29
N PRO A 175 24.11 8.18 15.40
CA PRO A 175 22.91 7.35 15.35
C PRO A 175 21.80 8.09 14.57
N VAL A 176 21.21 7.38 13.59
CA VAL A 176 20.15 7.92 12.77
C VAL A 176 18.91 7.05 12.86
N VAL A 177 17.77 7.66 13.18
CA VAL A 177 16.46 7.01 13.06
C VAL A 177 15.76 7.56 11.84
N THR A 178 15.32 6.67 10.95
CA THR A 178 14.67 7.05 9.70
C THR A 178 13.18 6.66 9.68
N PHE A 179 12.36 7.54 9.11
CA PHE A 179 11.00 7.23 8.70
C PHE A 179 10.88 7.48 7.21
N ILE A 180 10.59 6.44 6.45
CA ILE A 180 10.48 6.52 4.98
C ILE A 180 9.11 6.02 4.54
N SER A 181 8.37 6.85 3.82
CA SER A 181 7.06 6.51 3.30
C SER A 181 6.80 7.21 1.98
N ARG A 182 5.88 6.67 1.17
CA ARG A 182 5.43 7.38 -0.04
C ARG A 182 4.86 8.74 0.32
N ASN A 183 3.91 8.77 1.24
CA ASN A 183 3.28 9.97 1.77
C ASN A 183 3.27 9.91 3.30
N LEU A 184 3.40 11.07 3.92
CA LEU A 184 3.40 11.24 5.38
C LEU A 184 1.96 11.32 5.87
N GLU A 185 1.36 10.17 6.15
CA GLU A 185 -0.07 10.04 6.43
C GLU A 185 -0.36 9.06 7.60
N PRO A 186 -1.54 9.15 8.26
CA PRO A 186 -1.90 8.31 9.40
C PRO A 186 -1.78 6.81 9.16
N MET A 187 -2.28 6.30 8.04
CA MET A 187 -2.20 4.86 7.74
C MET A 187 -0.79 4.34 7.53
N ARG A 188 0.18 5.22 7.35
CA ARG A 188 1.63 4.89 7.32
C ARG A 188 2.29 5.00 8.67
N GLY A 189 1.55 5.40 9.72
CA GLY A 189 2.06 5.56 11.07
C GLY A 189 2.81 6.87 11.32
N PHE A 190 2.76 7.83 10.39
CA PHE A 190 3.50 9.08 10.51
C PHE A 190 3.16 9.88 11.79
N PRO A 191 1.88 10.12 12.17
CA PRO A 191 1.57 10.80 13.43
C PRO A 191 2.09 10.07 14.67
N THR A 192 2.01 8.76 14.70
CA THR A 192 2.54 7.94 15.80
C THR A 192 4.05 8.09 15.92
N PHE A 193 4.77 8.04 14.78
CA PHE A 193 6.21 8.27 14.74
C PHE A 193 6.57 9.67 15.27
N MET A 194 5.89 10.71 14.77
CA MET A 194 6.17 12.09 15.17
C MET A 194 5.93 12.31 16.68
N ARG A 195 4.84 11.79 17.23
CA ARG A 195 4.53 11.89 18.67
C ARG A 195 5.54 11.16 19.55
N ALA A 196 6.28 10.20 19.01
CA ALA A 196 7.35 9.52 19.75
C ALA A 196 8.64 10.36 19.81
N LEU A 197 8.85 11.32 18.91
CA LEU A 197 10.10 12.08 18.79
C LEU A 197 10.49 12.84 20.06
N PRO A 198 9.58 13.54 20.79
CA PRO A 198 9.97 14.27 21.98
C PRO A 198 10.61 13.37 23.06
N ALA A 199 10.06 12.17 23.26
CA ALA A 199 10.62 11.19 24.19
C ALA A 199 11.94 10.60 23.68
N LEU A 200 11.97 10.19 22.40
CA LEU A 200 13.16 9.61 21.78
C LEU A 200 14.35 10.57 21.85
N LEU A 201 14.16 11.83 21.46
CA LEU A 201 15.21 12.83 21.43
C LEU A 201 15.70 13.27 22.80
N ARG A 202 14.86 13.17 23.85
CA ARG A 202 15.30 13.39 25.23
C ARG A 202 16.19 12.25 25.75
N HIS A 203 15.83 11.01 25.44
CA HIS A 203 16.58 9.86 25.91
C HIS A 203 17.86 9.59 25.14
N HIS A 204 17.95 10.10 23.91
CA HIS A 204 19.07 9.91 22.99
C HIS A 204 19.53 11.26 22.41
N PRO A 205 20.35 12.04 23.15
CA PRO A 205 20.76 13.39 22.76
C PRO A 205 21.53 13.45 21.43
N GLU A 206 22.23 12.38 21.07
CA GLU A 206 23.05 12.27 19.86
C GLU A 206 22.28 11.87 18.59
N VAL A 207 21.04 11.35 18.75
CA VAL A 207 20.27 10.81 17.63
C VAL A 207 19.80 11.92 16.69
N GLN A 208 19.97 11.68 15.39
CA GLN A 208 19.38 12.46 14.30
C GLN A 208 18.18 11.74 13.70
N ILE A 209 17.15 12.47 13.34
CA ILE A 209 15.94 11.95 12.73
C ILE A 209 15.88 12.35 11.26
N VAL A 210 15.67 11.38 10.38
CA VAL A 210 15.52 11.61 8.94
C VAL A 210 14.15 11.10 8.50
N VAL A 211 13.30 12.00 8.02
CA VAL A 211 11.97 11.71 7.53
C VAL A 211 11.89 11.97 6.03
N VAL A 212 11.50 10.97 5.27
CA VAL A 212 11.36 11.06 3.81
C VAL A 212 9.95 10.68 3.40
N GLY A 213 9.26 11.58 2.70
CA GLY A 213 7.91 11.31 2.19
C GLY A 213 7.23 12.52 1.59
N GLY A 214 6.26 12.28 0.70
CA GLY A 214 5.41 13.33 0.12
C GLY A 214 4.37 13.86 1.09
N ASP A 215 3.78 15.01 0.75
CA ASP A 215 2.74 15.68 1.54
C ASP A 215 1.31 15.33 1.11
N GLU A 216 1.17 14.47 0.10
CA GLU A 216 -0.11 13.96 -0.38
C GLU A 216 -0.65 12.85 0.53
N VAL A 217 -1.86 12.38 0.24
CA VAL A 217 -2.45 11.19 0.86
C VAL A 217 -2.66 10.10 -0.16
N SER A 218 -2.43 8.85 0.23
CA SER A 218 -2.67 7.66 -0.60
C SER A 218 -3.85 6.84 -0.09
N TYR A 219 -3.96 6.69 1.22
CA TYR A 219 -4.95 5.82 1.87
C TYR A 219 -5.72 6.50 3.00
N SER A 220 -5.17 7.57 3.56
CA SER A 220 -5.81 8.37 4.59
C SER A 220 -6.62 9.50 3.98
N SER A 221 -7.53 10.10 4.76
CA SER A 221 -8.14 11.38 4.40
C SER A 221 -7.12 12.51 4.54
N ALA A 222 -7.24 13.55 3.73
CA ALA A 222 -6.50 14.79 3.94
C ALA A 222 -6.91 15.39 5.31
N PRO A 223 -6.02 16.14 5.97
CA PRO A 223 -6.38 16.83 7.20
C PRO A 223 -7.35 18.00 6.93
N ASP A 224 -8.29 18.24 7.85
CA ASP A 224 -9.35 19.22 7.65
C ASP A 224 -8.85 20.69 7.67
N ASN A 225 -7.85 21.00 8.50
CA ASN A 225 -7.45 22.37 8.82
C ASN A 225 -6.02 22.73 8.39
N GLU A 226 -5.30 21.82 7.76
CA GLU A 226 -3.92 22.04 7.31
C GLU A 226 -3.73 21.46 5.91
N LYS A 227 -2.68 21.93 5.19
CA LYS A 227 -2.41 21.45 3.83
C LYS A 227 -1.86 20.01 3.78
N SER A 228 -1.26 19.55 4.87
CA SER A 228 -0.67 18.20 4.95
C SER A 228 -0.57 17.70 6.39
N TRP A 229 -0.48 16.41 6.55
CA TRP A 229 -0.22 15.78 7.85
C TRP A 229 1.14 16.17 8.44
N ARG A 230 2.12 16.51 7.60
CA ARG A 230 3.38 17.11 8.06
C ARG A 230 3.13 18.40 8.83
N GLN A 231 2.31 19.29 8.29
CA GLN A 231 1.98 20.56 8.95
C GLN A 231 1.19 20.36 10.23
N VAL A 232 0.23 19.42 10.24
CA VAL A 232 -0.50 19.05 11.46
C VAL A 232 0.47 18.65 12.56
N MET A 233 1.40 17.73 12.26
CA MET A 233 2.33 17.22 13.27
C MET A 233 3.36 18.25 13.74
N LEU A 234 3.87 19.09 12.83
CA LEU A 234 4.80 20.16 13.22
C LEU A 234 4.12 21.21 14.11
N LYS A 235 2.84 21.48 13.87
CA LYS A 235 2.05 22.40 14.71
C LYS A 235 1.72 21.77 16.06
N GLU A 236 1.29 20.50 16.09
CA GLU A 236 0.99 19.76 17.33
C GLU A 236 2.21 19.67 18.25
N LEU A 237 3.38 19.43 17.68
CA LEU A 237 4.63 19.18 18.41
C LEU A 237 5.54 20.40 18.49
N LYS A 238 5.00 21.60 18.19
CA LYS A 238 5.77 22.85 18.28
C LYS A 238 6.44 22.96 19.66
N ASP A 239 7.73 23.29 19.64
CA ASP A 239 8.56 23.49 20.84
C ASP A 239 8.75 22.23 21.74
N GLN A 240 8.36 21.04 21.27
CA GLN A 240 8.51 19.80 22.05
C GLN A 240 9.81 19.03 21.74
N PHE A 241 10.53 19.38 20.69
CA PHE A 241 11.84 18.81 20.32
C PHE A 241 12.71 19.84 19.59
N ASP A 242 14.01 19.59 19.55
CA ASP A 242 14.97 20.42 18.81
C ASP A 242 14.80 20.20 17.27
N PRO A 243 14.37 21.22 16.52
CA PRO A 243 14.16 21.12 15.08
C PRO A 243 15.45 20.90 14.29
N GLN A 244 16.62 21.23 14.86
CA GLN A 244 17.91 21.01 14.19
C GLN A 244 18.27 19.51 14.10
N ARG A 245 17.61 18.68 14.89
CA ARG A 245 17.81 17.23 14.92
C ARG A 245 16.78 16.45 14.11
N VAL A 246 15.82 17.14 13.47
CA VAL A 246 14.74 16.50 12.70
C VAL A 246 14.74 17.01 11.27
N HIS A 247 15.19 16.17 10.35
CA HIS A 247 15.37 16.50 8.95
C HIS A 247 14.22 15.93 8.11
N LEU A 248 13.38 16.80 7.56
CA LEU A 248 12.19 16.44 6.77
C LEU A 248 12.46 16.71 5.29
N PHE A 249 12.42 15.66 4.49
CA PHE A 249 12.60 15.73 3.04
C PHE A 249 11.31 15.41 2.30
N GLY A 250 11.10 16.09 1.18
CA GLY A 250 10.08 15.73 0.21
C GLY A 250 10.44 14.43 -0.53
N ARG A 251 9.60 14.08 -1.49
CA ARG A 251 9.82 12.94 -2.39
C ARG A 251 10.36 13.43 -3.73
#